data_657fd9b28248da9416c1a32fa80f8d3f
#
_entry.id   657fd9b28248da9416c1a32fa80f8d3f
#
_cell.length_a   1.000
_cell.length_b   1.000
_cell.length_c   1.000
_cell.angle_alpha   90.00
_cell.angle_beta   90.00
_cell.angle_gamma   90.00
#
_symmetry.space_group_name_H-M   'P 1'
#
loop_
_entity.id
_entity.type
_entity.pdbx_description
1 polymer ?
#
loop_
_entity_poly.entity_id
_entity_poly.type
_entity_poly.pdbx_seq_one_letter_code
_entity_poly.pdbx_strand_id
1 'polypeptide(L)'
;ALEEIIFTSGTTEALNMIVDGFFAPLLEENDEVLITNSEHASNILPWFKLAKNKGILVNYIPLDSNYYLTMDNLKKSISPKTKVISIAGVTNVIGDIRPIKEICAYAHEHNIFVVLDGAQMVPHMPVDVTDLDVDFLAFSAHKMCGPTGVGVLYGKLELLEHLEPTVLGGGMNESFDNPSEIYLKGLPARLEAGTRNIAGVIGFGEAIKYLKKIGMDNIHKYELDLRKYLIDKLMPLKHIDIINMESDSGIITFNVNGIFSQDVAYYLNKYNICVRAGNHCAKILKSSVGVTNTVRVSLYFYNTYEEIDNLVELLSNYDKIVKEMI
;
A
#
# COMPACT_ATOMS: atom_id res chain seq x y z
N ALA A 1 -4.58 21.57 1.94
CA ALA A 1 -4.01 22.58 2.85
C ALA A 1 -2.91 21.98 3.72
N LEU A 2 -2.20 22.77 4.53
CA LEU A 2 -1.14 22.25 5.43
C LEU A 2 -1.75 21.40 6.56
N GLU A 3 -2.92 21.80 7.01
CA GLU A 3 -3.71 21.17 8.06
C GLU A 3 -4.22 19.76 7.68
N GLU A 4 -4.21 19.44 6.40
CA GLU A 4 -4.62 18.15 5.86
C GLU A 4 -3.50 17.10 5.88
N ILE A 5 -2.29 17.48 6.29
CA ILE A 5 -1.09 16.62 6.32
C ILE A 5 -0.67 16.35 7.76
N ILE A 6 -0.68 15.09 8.16
CA ILE A 6 -0.27 14.62 9.47
C ILE A 6 0.96 13.72 9.31
N PHE A 7 2.05 14.04 9.98
CA PHE A 7 3.23 13.18 9.98
C PHE A 7 3.04 12.00 10.92
N THR A 8 3.36 10.82 10.41
CA THR A 8 3.31 9.55 11.14
C THR A 8 4.64 8.82 11.02
N SER A 9 4.80 7.66 11.67
CA SER A 9 5.97 6.80 11.48
C SER A 9 5.92 5.97 10.18
N GLY A 10 4.77 5.94 9.50
CA GLY A 10 4.56 5.20 8.24
C GLY A 10 3.09 4.91 7.98
N THR A 11 2.79 4.33 6.82
CA THR A 11 1.45 3.94 6.38
C THR A 11 0.68 3.15 7.45
N THR A 12 1.36 2.23 8.14
CA THR A 12 0.71 1.40 9.16
C THR A 12 0.15 2.22 10.31
N GLU A 13 0.91 3.18 10.84
CA GLU A 13 0.41 4.08 11.89
C GLU A 13 -0.74 4.94 11.36
N ALA A 14 -0.58 5.52 10.17
CA ALA A 14 -1.62 6.35 9.54
C ALA A 14 -2.95 5.60 9.40
N LEU A 15 -2.93 4.36 8.89
CA LEU A 15 -4.15 3.53 8.75
C LEU A 15 -4.75 3.17 10.11
N ASN A 16 -3.94 2.89 11.13
CA ASN A 16 -4.47 2.67 12.49
C ASN A 16 -5.10 3.96 13.07
N MET A 17 -4.48 5.14 12.85
CA MET A 17 -5.05 6.41 13.29
C MET A 17 -6.42 6.67 12.64
N ILE A 18 -6.56 6.40 11.33
CA ILE A 18 -7.83 6.53 10.62
C ILE A 18 -8.88 5.60 11.22
N VAL A 19 -8.54 4.32 11.40
CA VAL A 19 -9.51 3.33 11.91
C VAL A 19 -9.87 3.58 13.36
N ASP A 20 -8.88 3.76 14.23
CA ASP A 20 -9.10 3.90 15.67
C ASP A 20 -9.63 5.30 16.05
N GLY A 21 -9.16 6.37 15.36
CA GLY A 21 -9.50 7.75 15.70
C GLY A 21 -10.73 8.30 14.97
N PHE A 22 -11.01 7.86 13.73
CA PHE A 22 -12.16 8.36 12.98
C PHE A 22 -13.29 7.34 12.90
N PHE A 23 -13.02 6.11 12.45
CA PHE A 23 -14.09 5.13 12.22
C PHE A 23 -14.54 4.40 13.47
N ALA A 24 -13.69 4.19 14.46
CA ALA A 24 -14.10 3.53 15.69
C ALA A 24 -15.15 4.34 16.48
N PRO A 25 -15.11 5.68 16.58
CA PRO A 25 -16.23 6.46 17.13
C PRO A 25 -17.48 6.46 16.24
N LEU A 26 -17.32 6.46 14.92
CA LEU A 26 -18.38 6.69 13.94
C LEU A 26 -19.23 5.45 13.63
N LEU A 27 -18.56 4.29 13.40
CA LEU A 27 -19.25 3.08 12.94
C LEU A 27 -19.99 2.37 14.07
N GLU A 28 -21.14 1.78 13.73
CA GLU A 28 -21.97 1.00 14.62
C GLU A 28 -21.92 -0.51 14.30
N GLU A 29 -22.51 -1.33 15.17
CA GLU A 29 -22.66 -2.77 14.95
C GLU A 29 -23.41 -3.04 13.64
N ASN A 30 -22.89 -3.98 12.84
CA ASN A 30 -23.37 -4.34 11.50
C ASN A 30 -23.12 -3.31 10.39
N ASP A 31 -22.49 -2.16 10.64
CA ASP A 31 -21.94 -1.34 9.57
C ASP A 31 -20.87 -2.13 8.81
N GLU A 32 -20.77 -1.92 7.51
CA GLU A 32 -19.90 -2.71 6.63
C GLU A 32 -18.72 -1.90 6.10
N VAL A 33 -17.55 -2.53 6.17
CA VAL A 33 -16.31 -2.09 5.52
C VAL A 33 -15.96 -3.07 4.40
N LEU A 34 -15.78 -2.56 3.20
CA LEU A 34 -15.32 -3.33 2.05
C LEU A 34 -13.80 -3.18 1.85
N ILE A 35 -13.14 -4.32 1.74
CA ILE A 35 -11.70 -4.44 1.40
C ILE A 35 -11.55 -5.43 0.25
N THR A 36 -10.30 -5.70 -0.22
CA THR A 36 -10.05 -6.81 -1.15
C THR A 36 -9.15 -7.87 -0.53
N ASN A 37 -9.13 -9.08 -1.14
CA ASN A 37 -8.21 -10.14 -0.72
C ASN A 37 -6.74 -9.81 -1.00
N SER A 38 -6.45 -8.81 -1.83
CA SER A 38 -5.09 -8.40 -2.20
C SER A 38 -4.52 -7.27 -1.35
N GLU A 39 -5.21 -6.87 -0.28
CA GLU A 39 -4.72 -5.82 0.61
C GLU A 39 -3.50 -6.25 1.43
N HIS A 40 -2.64 -5.29 1.71
CA HIS A 40 -1.57 -5.46 2.69
C HIS A 40 -2.15 -5.57 4.12
N ALA A 41 -1.49 -6.34 4.98
CA ALA A 41 -1.92 -6.56 6.37
C ALA A 41 -2.19 -5.26 7.14
N SER A 42 -1.47 -4.17 6.83
CA SER A 42 -1.69 -2.86 7.45
C SER A 42 -3.05 -2.25 7.12
N ASN A 43 -3.62 -2.61 5.96
CA ASN A 43 -4.96 -2.16 5.53
C ASN A 43 -6.07 -3.17 5.86
N ILE A 44 -5.76 -4.26 6.56
CA ILE A 44 -6.73 -5.30 6.97
C ILE A 44 -6.86 -5.37 8.49
N LEU A 45 -5.72 -5.50 9.19
CA LEU A 45 -5.72 -5.82 10.61
C LEU A 45 -6.41 -4.76 11.51
N PRO A 46 -6.30 -3.45 11.24
CA PRO A 46 -7.06 -2.46 12.01
C PRO A 46 -8.57 -2.67 11.89
N TRP A 47 -9.08 -2.99 10.70
CA TRP A 47 -10.50 -3.29 10.48
C TRP A 47 -10.94 -4.58 11.18
N PHE A 48 -10.12 -5.63 11.18
CA PHE A 48 -10.42 -6.86 11.92
C PHE A 48 -10.46 -6.62 13.44
N LYS A 49 -9.55 -5.77 13.95
CA LYS A 49 -9.58 -5.34 15.35
C LYS A 49 -10.89 -4.61 15.66
N LEU A 50 -11.31 -3.68 14.81
CA LEU A 50 -12.53 -2.92 14.98
C LEU A 50 -13.76 -3.84 14.89
N ALA A 51 -13.79 -4.78 13.93
CA ALA A 51 -14.87 -5.77 13.80
C ALA A 51 -15.01 -6.62 15.06
N LYS A 52 -13.89 -7.09 15.61
CA LYS A 52 -13.90 -7.85 16.88
C LYS A 52 -14.44 -7.04 18.06
N ASN A 53 -14.17 -5.74 18.10
CA ASN A 53 -14.50 -4.89 19.25
C ASN A 53 -15.91 -4.29 19.16
N LYS A 54 -16.40 -3.98 17.97
CA LYS A 54 -17.67 -3.27 17.75
C LYS A 54 -18.72 -4.06 16.96
N GLY A 55 -18.39 -5.23 16.43
CA GLY A 55 -19.33 -6.03 15.65
C GLY A 55 -19.61 -5.49 14.23
N ILE A 56 -18.76 -4.63 13.69
CA ILE A 56 -18.83 -4.25 12.28
C ILE A 56 -18.53 -5.44 11.37
N LEU A 57 -19.00 -5.38 10.14
CA LEU A 57 -18.76 -6.40 9.12
C LEU A 57 -17.57 -5.99 8.26
N VAL A 58 -16.64 -6.92 8.01
CA VAL A 58 -15.56 -6.72 7.04
C VAL A 58 -15.75 -7.73 5.92
N ASN A 59 -16.16 -7.25 4.76
CA ASN A 59 -16.45 -8.05 3.59
C ASN A 59 -15.44 -7.79 2.46
N TYR A 60 -15.33 -8.76 1.55
CA TYR A 60 -14.36 -8.71 0.48
C TYR A 60 -15.03 -8.41 -0.85
N ILE A 61 -14.49 -7.43 -1.59
CA ILE A 61 -14.81 -7.22 -3.00
C ILE A 61 -14.12 -8.34 -3.79
N PRO A 62 -14.84 -9.17 -4.54
CA PRO A 62 -14.24 -10.21 -5.38
C PRO A 62 -13.30 -9.60 -6.42
N LEU A 63 -12.17 -10.25 -6.63
CA LEU A 63 -11.26 -9.94 -7.73
C LEU A 63 -11.67 -10.74 -8.98
N ASP A 64 -11.27 -10.28 -10.15
CA ASP A 64 -11.45 -11.03 -11.40
C ASP A 64 -10.46 -12.21 -11.51
N SER A 65 -10.46 -12.90 -12.67
CA SER A 65 -9.57 -14.05 -12.92
C SER A 65 -8.07 -13.68 -12.96
N ASN A 66 -7.74 -12.41 -13.15
CA ASN A 66 -6.38 -11.87 -13.15
C ASN A 66 -6.00 -11.25 -11.81
N TYR A 67 -6.85 -11.43 -10.80
CA TYR A 67 -6.70 -10.87 -9.44
C TYR A 67 -6.81 -9.35 -9.37
N TYR A 68 -7.54 -8.70 -10.31
CA TYR A 68 -7.79 -7.27 -10.34
C TYR A 68 -9.15 -6.91 -9.77
N LEU A 69 -9.22 -5.74 -9.16
CA LEU A 69 -10.48 -5.13 -8.76
C LEU A 69 -11.14 -4.50 -10.01
N THR A 70 -12.39 -4.87 -10.25
CA THR A 70 -13.19 -4.26 -11.31
C THR A 70 -14.30 -3.40 -10.71
N MET A 71 -14.72 -2.34 -11.43
CA MET A 71 -15.85 -1.52 -11.01
C MET A 71 -17.15 -2.33 -10.91
N ASP A 72 -17.32 -3.33 -11.76
CA ASP A 72 -18.50 -4.22 -11.70
C ASP A 72 -18.54 -5.04 -10.40
N ASN A 73 -17.42 -5.59 -9.98
CA ASN A 73 -17.32 -6.34 -8.73
C ASN A 73 -17.50 -5.43 -7.52
N LEU A 74 -16.93 -4.21 -7.55
CA LEU A 74 -17.15 -3.19 -6.52
C LEU A 74 -18.64 -2.85 -6.38
N LYS A 75 -19.28 -2.48 -7.48
CA LYS A 75 -20.71 -2.10 -7.48
C LYS A 75 -21.63 -3.20 -6.95
N LYS A 76 -21.34 -4.46 -7.31
CA LYS A 76 -22.09 -5.64 -6.82
C LYS A 76 -21.85 -5.94 -5.34
N SER A 77 -20.74 -5.48 -4.77
CA SER A 77 -20.39 -5.71 -3.37
C SER A 77 -21.00 -4.70 -2.41
N ILE A 78 -21.36 -3.52 -2.91
CA ILE A 78 -21.95 -2.45 -2.10
C ILE A 78 -23.37 -2.85 -1.65
N SER A 79 -23.64 -2.68 -0.37
CA SER A 79 -24.92 -2.90 0.29
C SER A 79 -25.39 -1.63 1.02
N PRO A 80 -26.63 -1.54 1.49
CA PRO A 80 -27.10 -0.43 2.33
C PRO A 80 -26.32 -0.27 3.65
N LYS A 81 -25.57 -1.29 4.06
CA LYS A 81 -24.72 -1.29 5.26
C LYS A 81 -23.31 -0.77 5.00
N THR A 82 -22.89 -0.70 3.76
CA THR A 82 -21.54 -0.28 3.39
C THR A 82 -21.30 1.18 3.77
N LYS A 83 -20.31 1.41 4.62
CA LYS A 83 -19.91 2.75 5.08
C LYS A 83 -18.50 3.14 4.61
N VAL A 84 -17.65 2.16 4.39
CA VAL A 84 -16.24 2.40 4.05
C VAL A 84 -15.77 1.44 2.97
N ILE A 85 -15.01 1.96 2.02
CA ILE A 85 -14.16 1.19 1.10
C ILE A 85 -12.71 1.49 1.49
N SER A 86 -11.94 0.47 1.93
CA SER A 86 -10.54 0.63 2.32
C SER A 86 -9.67 -0.23 1.42
N ILE A 87 -8.95 0.40 0.49
CA ILE A 87 -8.23 -0.29 -0.59
C ILE A 87 -6.88 0.35 -0.88
N ALA A 88 -5.95 -0.48 -1.37
CA ALA A 88 -4.68 0.02 -1.91
C ALA A 88 -4.89 0.64 -3.30
N GLY A 89 -4.19 1.72 -3.60
CA GLY A 89 -4.19 2.31 -4.95
C GLY A 89 -3.41 1.45 -5.96
N VAL A 90 -2.31 0.85 -5.48
CA VAL A 90 -1.54 -0.19 -6.19
C VAL A 90 -1.26 -1.32 -5.21
N THR A 91 -1.57 -2.56 -5.58
CA THR A 91 -1.37 -3.70 -4.68
C THR A 91 0.08 -4.18 -4.67
N ASN A 92 0.57 -4.61 -3.52
CA ASN A 92 1.99 -4.90 -3.31
C ASN A 92 2.45 -6.28 -3.83
N VAL A 93 1.56 -7.12 -4.33
CA VAL A 93 1.86 -8.46 -4.88
C VAL A 93 1.50 -8.54 -6.36
N ILE A 94 0.27 -8.22 -6.68
CA ILE A 94 -0.24 -8.27 -8.06
C ILE A 94 0.18 -7.02 -8.84
N GLY A 95 0.33 -5.87 -8.16
CA GLY A 95 0.57 -4.61 -8.83
C GLY A 95 -0.67 -4.08 -9.56
N ASP A 96 -1.87 -4.51 -9.12
CA ASP A 96 -3.15 -4.01 -9.62
C ASP A 96 -3.26 -2.50 -9.36
N ILE A 97 -3.30 -1.70 -10.41
CA ILE A 97 -3.52 -0.25 -10.37
C ILE A 97 -5.02 0.00 -10.46
N ARG A 98 -5.60 0.54 -9.41
CA ARG A 98 -7.04 0.68 -9.28
C ARG A 98 -7.54 2.03 -9.77
N PRO A 99 -8.74 2.10 -10.35
CA PRO A 99 -9.36 3.34 -10.83
C PRO A 99 -9.91 4.17 -9.65
N ILE A 100 -9.02 4.71 -8.80
CA ILE A 100 -9.40 5.34 -7.52
C ILE A 100 -10.38 6.48 -7.72
N LYS A 101 -10.20 7.32 -8.76
CA LYS A 101 -11.11 8.43 -9.05
C LYS A 101 -12.55 7.96 -9.32
N GLU A 102 -12.70 6.88 -10.10
CA GLU A 102 -14.04 6.31 -10.39
C GLU A 102 -14.64 5.66 -9.13
N ILE A 103 -13.79 5.03 -8.31
CA ILE A 103 -14.19 4.41 -7.04
C ILE A 103 -14.68 5.48 -6.08
N CYS A 104 -13.94 6.59 -5.91
CA CYS A 104 -14.34 7.71 -5.04
C CYS A 104 -15.65 8.33 -5.51
N ALA A 105 -15.77 8.65 -6.80
CA ALA A 105 -17.00 9.22 -7.33
C ALA A 105 -18.22 8.33 -7.05
N TYR A 106 -18.10 7.03 -7.33
CA TYR A 106 -19.19 6.08 -7.07
C TYR A 106 -19.49 5.90 -5.57
N ALA A 107 -18.46 5.85 -4.74
CA ALA A 107 -18.60 5.70 -3.28
C ALA A 107 -19.32 6.91 -2.67
N HIS A 108 -18.94 8.12 -3.06
CA HIS A 108 -19.54 9.36 -2.55
C HIS A 108 -21.00 9.53 -2.97
N GLU A 109 -21.38 9.10 -4.18
CA GLU A 109 -22.79 9.04 -4.60
C GLU A 109 -23.65 8.17 -3.66
N HIS A 110 -23.01 7.24 -2.94
CA HIS A 110 -23.67 6.32 -2.00
C HIS A 110 -23.38 6.64 -0.52
N ASN A 111 -22.78 7.81 -0.22
CA ASN A 111 -22.36 8.22 1.12
C ASN A 111 -21.40 7.23 1.79
N ILE A 112 -20.44 6.69 1.02
CA ILE A 112 -19.42 5.74 1.47
C ILE A 112 -18.07 6.44 1.47
N PHE A 113 -17.33 6.34 2.59
CA PHE A 113 -15.97 6.86 2.71
C PHE A 113 -14.96 6.00 1.97
N VAL A 114 -13.90 6.63 1.44
CA VAL A 114 -12.79 5.94 0.78
C VAL A 114 -11.48 6.17 1.53
N VAL A 115 -10.89 5.09 2.04
CA VAL A 115 -9.56 5.07 2.65
C VAL A 115 -8.58 4.45 1.67
N LEU A 116 -7.58 5.22 1.26
CA LEU A 116 -6.60 4.82 0.27
C LEU A 116 -5.26 4.44 0.93
N ASP A 117 -4.87 3.18 0.83
CA ASP A 117 -3.48 2.78 1.07
C ASP A 117 -2.64 3.13 -0.17
N GLY A 118 -1.94 4.25 -0.09
CA GLY A 118 -1.07 4.78 -1.14
C GLY A 118 0.37 4.28 -1.08
N ALA A 119 0.67 3.30 -0.23
CA ALA A 119 2.04 2.86 0.04
C ALA A 119 2.82 2.39 -1.20
N GLN A 120 2.14 1.85 -2.20
CA GLN A 120 2.74 1.46 -3.48
C GLN A 120 2.33 2.40 -4.63
N MET A 121 1.34 3.26 -4.46
CA MET A 121 0.90 4.20 -5.48
C MET A 121 1.76 5.46 -5.50
N VAL A 122 1.87 6.13 -4.34
CA VAL A 122 2.55 7.44 -4.22
C VAL A 122 4.03 7.41 -4.65
N PRO A 123 4.82 6.34 -4.39
CA PRO A 123 6.20 6.26 -4.87
C PRO A 123 6.36 6.15 -6.39
N HIS A 124 5.37 5.57 -7.09
CA HIS A 124 5.55 5.05 -8.45
C HIS A 124 4.79 5.83 -9.52
N MET A 125 3.84 6.71 -9.15
CA MET A 125 3.02 7.46 -10.11
C MET A 125 2.57 8.82 -9.55
N PRO A 126 2.16 9.77 -10.41
CA PRO A 126 1.56 11.01 -9.95
C PRO A 126 0.29 10.77 -9.13
N VAL A 127 0.16 11.47 -8.02
CA VAL A 127 -1.03 11.43 -7.17
C VAL A 127 -1.45 12.85 -6.85
N ASP A 128 -2.68 13.20 -7.22
CA ASP A 128 -3.35 14.43 -6.83
C ASP A 128 -4.61 14.08 -6.03
N VAL A 129 -4.56 14.34 -4.73
CA VAL A 129 -5.65 14.00 -3.81
C VAL A 129 -6.93 14.76 -4.09
N THR A 130 -6.83 15.96 -4.69
CA THR A 130 -8.00 16.77 -5.08
C THR A 130 -8.68 16.18 -6.31
N ASP A 131 -7.89 15.72 -7.29
CA ASP A 131 -8.42 15.06 -8.48
C ASP A 131 -8.98 13.67 -8.18
N LEU A 132 -8.35 12.94 -7.27
CA LEU A 132 -8.84 11.62 -6.84
C LEU A 132 -10.06 11.71 -5.92
N ASP A 133 -10.22 12.81 -5.21
CA ASP A 133 -11.27 13.06 -4.22
C ASP A 133 -11.32 12.01 -3.09
N VAL A 134 -10.16 11.47 -2.69
CA VAL A 134 -10.08 10.52 -1.58
C VAL A 134 -10.36 11.20 -0.24
N ASP A 135 -10.99 10.49 0.69
CA ASP A 135 -11.26 11.00 2.03
C ASP A 135 -10.02 10.93 2.92
N PHE A 136 -9.30 9.80 2.85
CA PHE A 136 -8.03 9.59 3.54
C PHE A 136 -7.02 8.90 2.64
N LEU A 137 -5.75 9.30 2.73
CA LEU A 137 -4.62 8.64 2.06
C LEU A 137 -3.48 8.41 3.06
N ALA A 138 -2.89 7.22 3.04
CA ALA A 138 -1.74 6.87 3.88
C ALA A 138 -0.56 6.38 3.04
N PHE A 139 0.66 6.87 3.31
CA PHE A 139 1.87 6.40 2.62
C PHE A 139 3.14 6.55 3.48
N SER A 140 4.25 5.99 3.02
CA SER A 140 5.52 5.95 3.77
C SER A 140 6.69 6.49 2.96
N ALA A 141 7.52 7.32 3.61
CA ALA A 141 8.68 7.94 2.99
C ALA A 141 9.73 6.93 2.48
N HIS A 142 9.96 5.83 3.22
CA HIS A 142 10.99 4.83 2.87
C HIS A 142 10.74 4.09 1.55
N LYS A 143 9.53 4.16 0.99
CA LYS A 143 9.21 3.59 -0.32
C LYS A 143 9.40 4.59 -1.47
N MET A 144 9.71 5.84 -1.17
CA MET A 144 9.93 6.92 -2.13
C MET A 144 11.24 7.67 -1.85
N CYS A 145 12.33 6.92 -1.69
CA CYS A 145 13.68 7.41 -1.43
C CYS A 145 13.86 8.22 -0.15
N GLY A 146 12.85 8.28 0.70
CA GLY A 146 12.87 8.97 1.98
C GLY A 146 13.34 8.07 3.13
N PRO A 147 13.53 8.62 4.33
CA PRO A 147 13.99 7.88 5.48
C PRO A 147 12.92 6.94 6.05
N THR A 148 13.37 5.92 6.78
CA THR A 148 12.49 5.08 7.60
C THR A 148 11.94 5.86 8.78
N GLY A 149 10.79 5.40 9.34
CA GLY A 149 10.19 6.06 10.50
C GLY A 149 9.53 7.40 10.19
N VAL A 150 9.18 7.63 8.93
CA VAL A 150 8.37 8.77 8.46
C VAL A 150 7.30 8.27 7.51
N GLY A 151 6.09 8.74 7.71
CA GLY A 151 4.96 8.56 6.82
C GLY A 151 4.02 9.74 6.88
N VAL A 152 2.98 9.69 6.10
CA VAL A 152 1.97 10.74 6.00
C VAL A 152 0.59 10.11 6.04
N LEU A 153 -0.28 10.73 6.82
CA LEU A 153 -1.71 10.67 6.70
C LEU A 153 -2.17 11.98 6.03
N TYR A 154 -2.80 11.88 4.90
CA TYR A 154 -3.64 12.93 4.33
C TYR A 154 -5.10 12.65 4.68
N GLY A 155 -5.88 13.67 4.97
CA GLY A 155 -7.33 13.59 5.10
C GLY A 155 -7.98 14.91 4.70
N LYS A 156 -9.21 14.85 4.19
CA LYS A 156 -10.02 16.07 4.00
C LYS A 156 -10.14 16.82 5.32
N LEU A 157 -10.01 18.14 5.29
CA LEU A 157 -9.95 18.97 6.50
C LEU A 157 -11.15 18.71 7.43
N GLU A 158 -12.35 18.69 6.87
CA GLU A 158 -13.58 18.45 7.60
C GLU A 158 -13.62 17.07 8.28
N LEU A 159 -12.93 16.07 7.75
CA LEU A 159 -12.84 14.74 8.36
C LEU A 159 -11.77 14.70 9.46
N LEU A 160 -10.63 15.35 9.22
CA LEU A 160 -9.57 15.44 10.23
C LEU A 160 -9.98 16.24 11.46
N GLU A 161 -10.90 17.20 11.34
CA GLU A 161 -11.49 17.92 12.47
C GLU A 161 -12.25 16.98 13.44
N HIS A 162 -12.78 15.88 12.93
CA HIS A 162 -13.47 14.85 13.70
C HIS A 162 -12.58 13.64 14.05
N LEU A 163 -11.33 13.58 13.55
CA LEU A 163 -10.43 12.49 13.89
C LEU A 163 -9.87 12.69 15.30
N GLU A 164 -10.18 11.77 16.20
CA GLU A 164 -9.69 11.77 17.57
C GLU A 164 -8.24 11.27 17.65
N PRO A 165 -7.35 11.92 18.44
CA PRO A 165 -6.00 11.44 18.64
C PRO A 165 -5.97 10.04 19.26
N THR A 166 -5.22 9.14 18.65
CA THR A 166 -5.00 7.77 19.17
C THR A 166 -3.85 7.70 20.18
N VAL A 167 -3.01 8.74 20.21
CA VAL A 167 -1.88 8.90 21.15
C VAL A 167 -1.94 10.29 21.73
N LEU A 168 -1.86 10.40 23.05
CA LEU A 168 -1.83 11.68 23.76
C LEU A 168 -0.44 11.94 24.35
N GLY A 169 0.03 13.21 24.30
CA GLY A 169 1.34 13.57 24.82
C GLY A 169 1.66 15.05 24.70
N GLY A 170 2.91 15.40 24.95
CA GLY A 170 3.37 16.78 24.86
C GLY A 170 3.31 17.31 23.42
N GLY A 171 3.21 18.63 23.29
CA GLY A 171 3.23 19.34 22.01
C GLY A 171 1.88 19.53 21.35
N MET A 172 0.90 18.66 21.61
CA MET A 172 -0.42 18.62 20.98
C MET A 172 -1.53 19.33 21.75
N ASN A 173 -1.29 19.72 22.99
CA ASN A 173 -2.25 20.36 23.89
C ASN A 173 -1.99 21.87 24.05
N GLU A 174 -3.04 22.64 24.30
CA GLU A 174 -2.98 24.02 24.76
C GLU A 174 -2.93 24.06 26.30
N SER A 175 -3.86 23.34 26.95
CA SER A 175 -3.90 23.22 28.42
C SER A 175 -4.51 21.89 28.84
N PHE A 176 -4.16 21.46 30.04
CA PHE A 176 -4.76 20.29 30.71
C PHE A 176 -4.53 20.44 32.23
N ASP A 177 -5.57 20.74 32.98
CA ASP A 177 -5.49 20.90 34.43
C ASP A 177 -6.08 19.72 35.18
N ASN A 178 -7.06 19.04 34.58
CA ASN A 178 -7.69 17.84 35.13
C ASN A 178 -8.29 16.98 33.98
N PRO A 179 -8.77 15.76 34.28
CA PRO A 179 -9.31 14.86 33.25
C PRO A 179 -10.47 15.41 32.41
N SER A 180 -11.18 16.41 32.92
CA SER A 180 -12.33 17.04 32.26
C SER A 180 -11.95 18.29 31.44
N GLU A 181 -10.70 18.75 31.55
CA GLU A 181 -10.22 20.02 30.99
C GLU A 181 -8.96 19.81 30.17
N ILE A 182 -9.10 18.99 29.12
CA ILE A 182 -8.05 18.75 28.14
C ILE A 182 -8.40 19.53 26.87
N TYR A 183 -7.61 20.55 26.56
CA TYR A 183 -7.77 21.34 25.35
C TYR A 183 -6.63 21.06 24.40
N LEU A 184 -6.95 20.54 23.22
CA LEU A 184 -6.00 20.21 22.17
C LEU A 184 -5.81 21.42 21.26
N LYS A 185 -4.64 21.50 20.65
CA LYS A 185 -4.32 22.46 19.58
C LYS A 185 -5.14 22.18 18.33
N GLY A 186 -5.13 23.11 17.39
CA GLY A 186 -5.63 22.90 16.05
C GLY A 186 -4.81 21.88 15.25
N LEU A 187 -5.32 21.48 14.09
CA LEU A 187 -4.60 20.65 13.12
C LEU A 187 -3.34 21.39 12.58
N PRO A 188 -2.28 20.65 12.25
CA PRO A 188 -2.10 19.20 12.43
C PRO A 188 -1.65 18.81 13.84
N ALA A 189 -1.26 19.78 14.69
CA ALA A 189 -0.57 19.56 15.97
C ALA A 189 -1.33 18.66 16.95
N ARG A 190 -2.66 18.69 16.96
CA ARG A 190 -3.50 17.85 17.84
C ARG A 190 -3.38 16.34 17.53
N LEU A 191 -2.90 15.99 16.33
CA LEU A 191 -2.74 14.59 15.90
C LEU A 191 -1.27 14.14 15.93
N GLU A 192 -0.37 15.00 16.37
CA GLU A 192 1.08 14.79 16.38
C GLU A 192 1.66 14.89 17.79
N ALA A 193 1.47 13.84 18.60
CA ALA A 193 1.96 13.80 19.98
C ALA A 193 3.48 13.65 20.06
N GLY A 194 4.09 14.35 21.02
CA GLY A 194 5.53 14.27 21.33
C GLY A 194 6.43 14.96 20.31
N THR A 195 7.74 14.83 20.50
CA THR A 195 8.74 15.35 19.53
C THR A 195 8.80 14.44 18.32
N ARG A 196 8.37 14.94 17.18
CA ARG A 196 8.37 14.19 15.90
C ARG A 196 9.79 13.96 15.37
N ASN A 197 9.91 13.03 14.42
CA ASN A 197 11.17 12.75 13.72
C ASN A 197 11.53 13.91 12.77
N ILE A 198 11.99 15.04 13.34
CA ILE A 198 12.28 16.27 12.59
C ILE A 198 13.31 16.02 11.48
N ALA A 199 14.40 15.33 11.81
CA ALA A 199 15.43 15.01 10.82
C ALA A 199 14.89 14.16 9.67
N GLY A 200 14.05 13.17 9.99
CA GLY A 200 13.41 12.34 8.98
C GLY A 200 12.43 13.12 8.10
N VAL A 201 11.64 14.01 8.64
CA VAL A 201 10.71 14.87 7.88
C VAL A 201 11.46 15.79 6.93
N ILE A 202 12.56 16.43 7.39
CA ILE A 202 13.41 17.26 6.53
C ILE A 202 14.04 16.42 5.41
N GLY A 203 14.60 15.24 5.74
CA GLY A 203 15.15 14.31 4.75
C GLY A 203 14.11 13.84 3.75
N PHE A 204 12.86 13.62 4.19
CA PHE A 204 11.76 13.27 3.30
C PHE A 204 11.41 14.42 2.34
N GLY A 205 11.44 15.67 2.81
CA GLY A 205 11.28 16.85 1.94
C GLY A 205 12.30 16.89 0.81
N GLU A 206 13.57 16.52 1.07
CA GLU A 206 14.62 16.43 0.03
C GLU A 206 14.37 15.26 -0.93
N ALA A 207 13.90 14.11 -0.44
CA ALA A 207 13.51 13.00 -1.31
C ALA A 207 12.37 13.38 -2.27
N ILE A 208 11.35 14.09 -1.80
CA ILE A 208 10.27 14.62 -2.64
C ILE A 208 10.80 15.57 -3.72
N LYS A 209 11.71 16.49 -3.37
CA LYS A 209 12.33 17.40 -4.34
C LYS A 209 13.11 16.62 -5.40
N TYR A 210 13.84 15.59 -4.99
CA TYR A 210 14.59 14.72 -5.89
C TYR A 210 13.68 14.00 -6.89
N LEU A 211 12.61 13.35 -6.40
CA LEU A 211 11.64 12.67 -7.27
C LEU A 211 10.92 13.64 -8.20
N LYS A 212 10.50 14.82 -7.70
CA LYS A 212 9.89 15.88 -8.54
C LYS A 212 10.82 16.37 -9.63
N LYS A 213 12.14 16.43 -9.39
CA LYS A 213 13.14 16.81 -10.39
C LYS A 213 13.26 15.79 -11.52
N ILE A 214 13.11 14.49 -11.23
CA ILE A 214 13.06 13.43 -12.25
C ILE A 214 11.71 13.48 -12.98
N GLY A 215 10.64 13.73 -12.26
CA GLY A 215 9.25 13.73 -12.74
C GLY A 215 8.58 12.37 -12.51
N MET A 216 7.44 12.35 -11.83
CA MET A 216 6.74 11.11 -11.48
C MET A 216 6.24 10.36 -12.73
N ASP A 217 5.81 11.08 -13.77
CA ASP A 217 5.43 10.45 -15.05
C ASP A 217 6.61 9.75 -15.72
N ASN A 218 7.81 10.35 -15.65
CA ASN A 218 9.03 9.74 -16.20
C ASN A 218 9.41 8.48 -15.42
N ILE A 219 9.28 8.52 -14.10
CA ILE A 219 9.54 7.37 -13.23
C ILE A 219 8.59 6.23 -13.60
N HIS A 220 7.30 6.50 -13.63
CA HIS A 220 6.29 5.49 -13.98
C HIS A 220 6.53 4.88 -15.35
N LYS A 221 6.75 5.70 -16.36
CA LYS A 221 7.04 5.24 -17.72
C LYS A 221 8.28 4.35 -17.78
N TYR A 222 9.37 4.75 -17.12
CA TYR A 222 10.61 3.98 -17.11
C TYR A 222 10.45 2.63 -16.41
N GLU A 223 9.69 2.58 -15.33
CA GLU A 223 9.36 1.32 -14.65
C GLU A 223 8.56 0.37 -15.54
N LEU A 224 7.62 0.89 -16.32
CA LEU A 224 6.88 0.08 -17.31
C LEU A 224 7.78 -0.44 -18.44
N ASP A 225 8.75 0.36 -18.91
CA ASP A 225 9.74 -0.08 -19.89
C ASP A 225 10.61 -1.20 -19.33
N LEU A 226 11.10 -1.07 -18.10
CA LEU A 226 11.87 -2.12 -17.41
C LEU A 226 11.02 -3.38 -17.18
N ARG A 227 9.77 -3.20 -16.75
CA ARG A 227 8.84 -4.33 -16.58
C ARG A 227 8.65 -5.10 -17.86
N LYS A 228 8.32 -4.39 -18.95
CA LYS A 228 8.14 -5.01 -20.26
C LYS A 228 9.37 -5.82 -20.67
N TYR A 229 10.54 -5.21 -20.52
CA TYR A 229 11.81 -5.87 -20.84
C TYR A 229 12.03 -7.15 -20.03
N LEU A 230 11.75 -7.13 -18.72
CA LEU A 230 11.86 -8.32 -17.88
C LEU A 230 10.84 -9.39 -18.27
N ILE A 231 9.58 -9.02 -18.48
CA ILE A 231 8.52 -9.97 -18.89
C ILE A 231 8.88 -10.64 -20.22
N ASP A 232 9.28 -9.87 -21.24
CA ASP A 232 9.66 -10.40 -22.56
C ASP A 232 10.80 -11.45 -22.46
N LYS A 233 11.72 -11.29 -21.50
CA LYS A 233 12.82 -12.23 -21.26
C LYS A 233 12.43 -13.44 -20.37
N LEU A 234 11.47 -13.29 -19.46
CA LEU A 234 11.01 -14.39 -18.62
C LEU A 234 10.02 -15.32 -19.34
N MET A 235 9.19 -14.79 -20.23
CA MET A 235 8.17 -15.56 -20.97
C MET A 235 8.70 -16.81 -21.69
N PRO A 236 9.89 -16.82 -22.32
CA PRO A 236 10.43 -18.02 -22.95
C PRO A 236 10.85 -19.12 -21.97
N LEU A 237 11.04 -18.79 -20.68
CA LEU A 237 11.50 -19.73 -19.66
C LEU A 237 10.34 -20.57 -19.12
N LYS A 238 10.14 -21.76 -19.68
CA LYS A 238 8.99 -22.64 -19.39
C LYS A 238 8.84 -23.07 -17.93
N HIS A 239 9.88 -22.93 -17.13
CA HIS A 239 9.89 -23.24 -15.70
C HIS A 239 9.55 -22.01 -14.82
N ILE A 240 9.34 -20.85 -15.43
CA ILE A 240 8.87 -19.64 -14.74
C ILE A 240 7.38 -19.47 -14.95
N ASP A 241 6.64 -19.34 -13.87
CA ASP A 241 5.21 -19.03 -13.85
C ASP A 241 5.02 -17.59 -13.36
N ILE A 242 4.67 -16.69 -14.29
CA ILE A 242 4.45 -15.26 -13.98
C ILE A 242 2.99 -15.08 -13.59
N ILE A 243 2.75 -14.64 -12.35
CA ILE A 243 1.42 -14.57 -11.75
C ILE A 243 0.67 -13.30 -12.17
N ASN A 244 1.38 -12.18 -12.33
CA ASN A 244 0.78 -10.87 -12.62
C ASN A 244 1.17 -10.31 -14.00
N MET A 245 0.98 -11.13 -15.04
CA MET A 245 1.38 -10.81 -16.42
C MET A 245 0.82 -9.46 -16.90
N GLU A 246 -0.44 -9.19 -16.62
CA GLU A 246 -1.20 -8.05 -17.13
C GLU A 246 -1.02 -6.75 -16.30
N SER A 247 -0.17 -6.76 -15.25
CA SER A 247 0.00 -5.59 -14.38
C SER A 247 0.73 -4.44 -15.09
N ASP A 248 0.31 -3.21 -14.82
CA ASP A 248 0.93 -1.97 -15.31
C ASP A 248 1.77 -1.28 -14.20
N SER A 249 2.45 -2.06 -13.37
CA SER A 249 3.32 -1.57 -12.29
C SER A 249 4.72 -2.16 -12.36
N GLY A 250 5.71 -1.57 -11.71
CA GLY A 250 7.07 -2.11 -11.58
C GLY A 250 7.19 -3.39 -10.73
N ILE A 251 6.08 -4.00 -10.33
CA ILE A 251 6.02 -5.22 -9.51
C ILE A 251 5.85 -6.43 -10.41
N ILE A 252 6.79 -7.38 -10.37
CA ILE A 252 6.70 -8.67 -11.06
C ILE A 252 6.71 -9.79 -10.03
N THR A 253 5.65 -10.60 -10.03
CA THR A 253 5.48 -11.73 -9.12
C THR A 253 5.46 -13.02 -9.92
N PHE A 254 6.33 -13.95 -9.57
CA PHE A 254 6.49 -15.22 -10.27
C PHE A 254 6.87 -16.36 -9.33
N ASN A 255 6.82 -17.58 -9.83
CA ASN A 255 7.40 -18.77 -9.21
C ASN A 255 8.32 -19.50 -10.20
N VAL A 256 9.25 -20.27 -9.66
CA VAL A 256 10.03 -21.27 -10.40
C VAL A 256 9.42 -22.61 -10.10
N ASN A 257 8.96 -23.33 -11.15
CA ASN A 257 8.24 -24.59 -11.01
C ASN A 257 9.05 -25.62 -10.25
N GLY A 258 8.44 -26.20 -9.21
CA GLY A 258 9.07 -27.23 -8.38
C GLY A 258 10.09 -26.71 -7.36
N ILE A 259 10.31 -25.38 -7.27
CA ILE A 259 11.26 -24.77 -6.35
C ILE A 259 10.53 -23.84 -5.38
N PHE A 260 10.87 -23.95 -4.10
CA PHE A 260 10.28 -23.08 -3.08
C PHE A 260 10.79 -21.64 -3.22
N SER A 261 9.89 -20.67 -3.10
CA SER A 261 10.22 -19.25 -3.40
C SER A 261 11.36 -18.68 -2.55
N GLN A 262 11.49 -19.13 -1.30
CA GLN A 262 12.59 -18.72 -0.42
C GLN A 262 13.93 -19.25 -0.90
N ASP A 263 13.97 -20.46 -1.46
CA ASP A 263 15.20 -21.05 -2.01
C ASP A 263 15.63 -20.33 -3.28
N VAL A 264 14.68 -19.91 -4.11
CA VAL A 264 14.95 -19.03 -5.27
C VAL A 264 15.57 -17.71 -4.81
N ALA A 265 14.98 -17.07 -3.78
CA ALA A 265 15.52 -15.82 -3.25
C ALA A 265 16.91 -16.02 -2.62
N TYR A 266 17.13 -17.13 -1.93
CA TYR A 266 18.45 -17.46 -1.38
C TYR A 266 19.49 -17.68 -2.49
N TYR A 267 19.14 -18.42 -3.54
CA TYR A 267 19.99 -18.62 -4.71
C TYR A 267 20.38 -17.28 -5.36
N LEU A 268 19.42 -16.42 -5.65
CA LEU A 268 19.66 -15.10 -6.25
C LEU A 268 20.54 -14.21 -5.35
N ASN A 269 20.35 -14.29 -4.03
CA ASN A 269 21.13 -13.51 -3.08
C ASN A 269 22.63 -13.90 -3.07
N LYS A 270 22.99 -15.15 -3.40
CA LYS A 270 24.41 -15.55 -3.59
C LYS A 270 25.10 -14.75 -4.70
N TYR A 271 24.31 -14.23 -5.64
CA TYR A 271 24.76 -13.42 -6.78
C TYR A 271 24.46 -11.93 -6.61
N ASN A 272 24.21 -11.48 -5.39
CA ASN A 272 23.89 -10.09 -5.03
C ASN A 272 22.59 -9.56 -5.68
N ILE A 273 21.67 -10.44 -6.07
CA ILE A 273 20.35 -10.03 -6.55
C ILE A 273 19.34 -10.20 -5.41
N CYS A 274 18.78 -9.06 -4.98
CA CYS A 274 17.82 -9.01 -3.89
C CYS A 274 16.39 -9.05 -4.42
N VAL A 275 15.68 -10.14 -4.11
CA VAL A 275 14.24 -10.28 -4.35
C VAL A 275 13.51 -10.54 -3.05
N ARG A 276 12.22 -10.35 -3.02
CA ARG A 276 11.43 -10.73 -1.86
C ARG A 276 10.72 -12.06 -2.13
N ALA A 277 10.75 -12.98 -1.16
CA ALA A 277 10.02 -14.24 -1.22
C ALA A 277 9.02 -14.37 -0.07
N GLY A 278 7.92 -15.09 -0.28
CA GLY A 278 6.93 -15.40 0.74
C GLY A 278 5.53 -14.84 0.46
N ASN A 279 4.79 -14.52 1.53
CA ASN A 279 3.39 -14.03 1.44
C ASN A 279 3.29 -12.50 1.27
N HIS A 280 4.39 -11.76 1.24
CA HIS A 280 4.46 -10.30 1.06
C HIS A 280 3.53 -9.49 1.98
N CYS A 281 3.18 -10.00 3.16
CA CYS A 281 2.18 -9.44 4.08
C CYS A 281 0.76 -9.34 3.48
N ALA A 282 0.44 -10.11 2.43
CA ALA A 282 -0.87 -10.23 1.81
C ALA A 282 -1.38 -11.68 1.94
N LYS A 283 -1.50 -12.16 3.17
CA LYS A 283 -1.80 -13.59 3.48
C LYS A 283 -3.11 -14.07 2.88
N ILE A 284 -4.12 -13.20 2.76
CA ILE A 284 -5.45 -13.56 2.31
C ILE A 284 -5.46 -13.80 0.79
N LEU A 285 -4.64 -13.08 0.04
CA LEU A 285 -4.48 -13.27 -1.41
C LEU A 285 -4.06 -14.71 -1.76
N LYS A 286 -3.31 -15.37 -0.90
CA LYS A 286 -2.87 -16.76 -1.07
C LYS A 286 -4.01 -17.73 -1.41
N SER A 287 -5.15 -17.60 -0.74
CA SER A 287 -6.31 -18.46 -1.00
C SER A 287 -6.93 -18.22 -2.38
N SER A 288 -6.79 -17.01 -2.91
CA SER A 288 -7.32 -16.61 -4.22
C SER A 288 -6.38 -17.00 -5.37
N VAL A 289 -5.07 -16.84 -5.18
CA VAL A 289 -4.03 -17.14 -6.20
C VAL A 289 -3.70 -18.65 -6.27
N GLY A 290 -4.09 -19.41 -5.27
CA GLY A 290 -3.82 -20.87 -5.23
C GLY A 290 -2.36 -21.25 -4.96
N VAL A 291 -1.48 -20.28 -4.69
CA VAL A 291 -0.06 -20.50 -4.37
C VAL A 291 0.28 -20.02 -2.97
N THR A 292 1.14 -20.76 -2.30
CA THR A 292 1.45 -20.49 -0.89
C THR A 292 2.44 -19.35 -0.69
N ASN A 293 3.40 -19.22 -1.57
CA ASN A 293 4.47 -18.23 -1.55
C ASN A 293 4.87 -17.88 -2.97
N THR A 294 5.40 -16.68 -3.16
CA THR A 294 5.85 -16.20 -4.46
C THR A 294 7.19 -15.48 -4.34
N VAL A 295 7.91 -15.36 -5.44
CA VAL A 295 9.05 -14.48 -5.60
C VAL A 295 8.56 -13.16 -6.20
N ARG A 296 8.98 -12.03 -5.64
CA ARG A 296 8.64 -10.70 -6.14
C ARG A 296 9.91 -9.91 -6.47
N VAL A 297 9.99 -9.48 -7.70
CA VAL A 297 10.87 -8.40 -8.16
C VAL A 297 10.11 -7.08 -8.04
N SER A 298 10.77 -6.05 -7.54
CA SER A 298 10.23 -4.71 -7.44
C SER A 298 11.20 -3.77 -8.16
N LEU A 299 10.84 -3.36 -9.35
CA LEU A 299 11.61 -2.42 -10.16
C LEU A 299 11.32 -1.00 -9.73
N TYR A 300 12.33 -0.14 -9.80
CA TYR A 300 12.19 1.28 -9.56
C TYR A 300 13.11 2.06 -10.52
N PHE A 301 12.97 3.37 -10.58
CA PHE A 301 13.66 4.20 -11.58
C PHE A 301 15.19 4.15 -11.53
N TYR A 302 15.79 3.60 -10.50
CA TYR A 302 17.25 3.44 -10.39
C TYR A 302 17.74 2.06 -10.84
N ASN A 303 16.84 1.12 -11.18
CA ASN A 303 17.23 -0.16 -11.75
C ASN A 303 17.64 -0.03 -13.23
N THR A 304 18.45 -0.95 -13.71
CA THR A 304 19.00 -0.93 -15.06
C THR A 304 18.61 -2.18 -15.85
N TYR A 305 18.70 -2.10 -17.17
CA TYR A 305 18.53 -3.25 -18.06
C TYR A 305 19.57 -4.34 -17.81
N GLU A 306 20.82 -3.97 -17.46
CA GLU A 306 21.88 -4.91 -17.13
C GLU A 306 21.56 -5.71 -15.87
N GLU A 307 20.99 -5.10 -14.84
CA GLU A 307 20.53 -5.83 -13.64
C GLU A 307 19.43 -6.83 -13.98
N ILE A 308 18.54 -6.50 -14.91
CA ILE A 308 17.52 -7.41 -15.43
C ILE A 308 18.17 -8.57 -16.21
N ASP A 309 19.16 -8.29 -17.06
CA ASP A 309 19.88 -9.33 -17.81
C ASP A 309 20.56 -10.32 -16.87
N ASN A 310 21.22 -9.84 -15.83
CA ASN A 310 21.86 -10.67 -14.80
C ASN A 310 20.82 -11.56 -14.06
N LEU A 311 19.66 -11.00 -13.71
CA LEU A 311 18.57 -11.77 -13.09
C LEU A 311 18.08 -12.88 -14.03
N VAL A 312 17.83 -12.55 -15.29
CA VAL A 312 17.31 -13.52 -16.29
C VAL A 312 18.35 -14.61 -16.59
N GLU A 313 19.63 -14.27 -16.69
CA GLU A 313 20.72 -15.25 -16.87
C GLU A 313 20.70 -16.30 -15.76
N LEU A 314 20.62 -15.86 -14.51
CA LEU A 314 20.55 -16.76 -13.35
C LEU A 314 19.28 -17.62 -13.36
N LEU A 315 18.13 -17.04 -13.69
CA LEU A 315 16.86 -17.74 -13.74
C LEU A 315 16.76 -18.69 -14.95
N SER A 316 17.50 -18.48 -16.03
CA SER A 316 17.47 -19.32 -17.24
C SER A 316 18.02 -20.73 -17.03
N ASN A 317 18.92 -20.92 -16.07
CA ASN A 317 19.58 -22.21 -15.81
C ASN A 317 18.89 -22.95 -14.64
N TYR A 318 17.79 -23.65 -14.94
CA TYR A 318 17.03 -24.42 -13.95
C TYR A 318 17.87 -25.43 -13.17
N ASP A 319 18.72 -26.20 -13.88
CA ASP A 319 19.56 -27.24 -13.25
C ASP A 319 20.57 -26.63 -12.27
N LYS A 320 21.10 -25.44 -12.60
CA LYS A 320 22.00 -24.71 -11.69
C LYS A 320 21.25 -24.25 -10.44
N ILE A 321 20.02 -23.73 -10.58
CA ILE A 321 19.20 -23.34 -9.42
C ILE A 321 19.02 -24.55 -8.50
N VAL A 322 18.59 -25.70 -9.04
CA VAL A 322 18.36 -26.92 -8.25
C VAL A 322 19.65 -27.40 -7.58
N LYS A 323 20.77 -27.40 -8.32
CA LYS A 323 22.04 -27.89 -7.80
C LYS A 323 22.62 -27.03 -6.68
N GLU A 324 22.42 -25.74 -6.71
CA GLU A 324 22.99 -24.80 -5.73
C GLU A 324 22.10 -24.55 -4.50
N MET A 325 20.89 -25.13 -4.46
CA MET A 325 20.01 -25.13 -3.28
C MET A 325 20.30 -26.26 -2.31
N ILE A 326 21.00 -27.28 -2.77
CA ILE A 326 21.48 -28.42 -1.94
C ILE A 326 22.82 -28.04 -1.32
#